data_251286f1fd227ee1692c3a9ebaed48f2
#
_entry.id   251286f1fd227ee1692c3a9ebaed48f2
#
_cell.length_a   1.000
_cell.length_b   1.000
_cell.length_c   1.000
_cell.angle_alpha   90.00
_cell.angle_beta   90.00
_cell.angle_gamma   90.00
#
_symmetry.space_group_name_H-M   'P 1'
#
loop_
_entity.id
_entity.type
_entity.pdbx_description
1 polymer ?
#
loop_
_entity_poly.entity_id
_entity_poly.type
_entity_poly.pdbx_seq_one_letter_code
_entity_poly.pdbx_strand_id
1 'polypeptide(L)'
;MILSDHDIKIALEKGDITVSPYDTKYLQPASIDLHLDKHFLVFDTTRNYVIDPKKPMDDMMREIIIDEETPFVLHPGEFALGLIYEKTGVSAEYVGRLEGKSSVGRMGVLIHVTAGFLDPGNSLKMTLELHNVSNLPILLYYKMPIAQMAFEKMSSPCDHPYSSDAKLGSKYAGDMKPRASQMWKNFL
;
A
#
# COMPACT_ATOMS: atom_id res chain seq x y z
N MET A 1 -14.50 4.05 -14.73
CA MET A 1 -14.54 5.55 -14.70
C MET A 1 -14.06 5.98 -13.33
N ILE A 2 -13.07 6.88 -13.29
CA ILE A 2 -12.55 7.43 -12.01
C ILE A 2 -13.64 8.25 -11.33
N LEU A 3 -13.80 8.07 -10.01
CA LEU A 3 -14.78 8.80 -9.23
C LEU A 3 -14.30 10.23 -8.93
N SER A 4 -15.22 11.19 -9.01
CA SER A 4 -15.01 12.53 -8.47
C SER A 4 -15.13 12.54 -6.94
N ASP A 5 -14.74 13.63 -6.29
CA ASP A 5 -14.92 13.83 -4.85
C ASP A 5 -16.38 13.69 -4.41
N HIS A 6 -17.33 14.11 -5.26
CA HIS A 6 -18.76 13.94 -5.03
C HIS A 6 -19.14 12.44 -4.97
N ASP A 7 -18.72 11.66 -5.96
CA ASP A 7 -19.04 10.23 -6.03
C ASP A 7 -18.29 9.42 -4.98
N ILE A 8 -17.07 9.84 -4.60
CA ILE A 8 -16.32 9.24 -3.49
C ILE A 8 -17.08 9.39 -2.17
N LYS A 9 -17.65 10.57 -1.87
CA LYS A 9 -18.48 10.78 -0.67
C LYS A 9 -19.68 9.83 -0.64
N ILE A 10 -20.40 9.73 -1.76
CA ILE A 10 -21.55 8.83 -1.87
C ILE A 10 -21.14 7.37 -1.65
N ALA A 11 -20.02 6.94 -2.23
CA ALA A 11 -19.51 5.57 -2.09
C ALA A 11 -19.05 5.27 -0.65
N LEU A 12 -18.44 6.25 0.05
CA LEU A 12 -18.08 6.15 1.47
C LEU A 12 -19.34 6.01 2.36
N GLU A 13 -20.36 6.84 2.12
CA GLU A 13 -21.64 6.79 2.87
C GLU A 13 -22.37 5.46 2.69
N LYS A 14 -22.29 4.86 1.50
CA LYS A 14 -22.88 3.54 1.21
C LYS A 14 -22.03 2.37 1.73
N GLY A 15 -20.79 2.61 2.11
CA GLY A 15 -19.85 1.55 2.47
C GLY A 15 -19.27 0.77 1.29
N ASP A 16 -19.47 1.25 0.06
CA ASP A 16 -18.86 0.68 -1.16
C ASP A 16 -17.35 0.90 -1.19
N ILE A 17 -16.91 2.01 -0.60
CA ILE A 17 -15.52 2.36 -0.33
C ILE A 17 -15.37 2.56 1.17
N THR A 18 -14.27 2.13 1.74
CA THR A 18 -13.94 2.36 3.15
C THR A 18 -12.52 2.90 3.29
N VAL A 19 -12.36 3.92 4.13
CA VAL A 19 -11.06 4.46 4.54
C VAL A 19 -11.14 4.73 6.04
N SER A 20 -10.25 4.15 6.85
CA SER A 20 -10.31 4.31 8.30
C SER A 20 -8.91 4.41 8.90
N PRO A 21 -8.61 5.49 9.68
CA PRO A 21 -9.48 6.64 9.93
C PRO A 21 -9.69 7.49 8.67
N TYR A 22 -10.80 8.21 8.57
CA TYR A 22 -11.11 9.13 7.48
C TYR A 22 -11.37 10.54 8.02
N ASP A 23 -10.80 11.55 7.34
CA ASP A 23 -11.09 12.96 7.59
C ASP A 23 -11.35 13.63 6.22
N THR A 24 -12.43 14.39 6.14
CA THR A 24 -12.87 15.06 4.91
C THR A 24 -11.84 16.04 4.33
N LYS A 25 -10.91 16.55 5.17
CA LYS A 25 -9.81 17.43 4.70
C LYS A 25 -8.82 16.76 3.75
N TYR A 26 -8.78 15.41 3.74
CA TYR A 26 -7.92 14.61 2.88
C TYR A 26 -8.58 14.23 1.55
N LEU A 27 -9.85 14.59 1.35
CA LEU A 27 -10.53 14.37 0.09
C LEU A 27 -10.02 15.36 -0.97
N GLN A 28 -9.57 14.82 -2.09
CA GLN A 28 -9.08 15.53 -3.25
C GLN A 28 -10.11 15.43 -4.39
N PRO A 29 -10.01 16.20 -5.49
CA PRO A 29 -11.00 16.19 -6.58
C PRO A 29 -11.32 14.81 -7.18
N ALA A 30 -10.39 13.83 -7.12
CA ALA A 30 -10.57 12.48 -7.66
C ALA A 30 -9.86 11.40 -6.83
N SER A 31 -9.50 11.68 -5.59
CA SER A 31 -8.77 10.74 -4.73
C SER A 31 -8.91 11.09 -3.26
N ILE A 32 -8.40 10.24 -2.38
CA ILE A 32 -8.21 10.51 -0.96
C ILE A 32 -6.72 10.43 -0.65
N ASP A 33 -6.18 11.46 0.01
CA ASP A 33 -4.80 11.46 0.51
C ASP A 33 -4.63 10.42 1.61
N LEU A 34 -3.51 9.68 1.57
CA LEU A 34 -3.15 8.63 2.51
C LEU A 34 -1.78 8.91 3.14
N HIS A 35 -1.60 8.38 4.35
CA HIS A 35 -0.46 8.69 5.20
C HIS A 35 0.41 7.45 5.44
N LEU A 36 1.67 7.69 5.78
CA LEU A 36 2.66 6.66 6.11
C LEU A 36 2.42 6.12 7.52
N ASP A 37 2.38 4.80 7.67
CA ASP A 37 2.37 4.13 8.97
C ASP A 37 3.81 4.04 9.54
N LYS A 38 3.92 3.56 10.76
CA LYS A 38 5.17 3.42 11.51
C LYS A 38 5.93 2.12 11.26
N HIS A 39 5.34 1.14 10.59
CA HIS A 39 5.91 -0.20 10.38
C HIS A 39 6.62 -0.30 9.04
N PHE A 40 7.88 -0.79 9.08
CA PHE A 40 8.71 -1.04 7.90
C PHE A 40 9.33 -2.43 7.97
N LEU A 41 9.57 -3.03 6.79
CA LEU A 41 10.42 -4.20 6.64
C LEU A 41 11.58 -3.86 5.69
N VAL A 42 12.79 -4.17 6.09
CA VAL A 42 14.01 -4.00 5.28
C VAL A 42 14.73 -5.34 5.15
N PHE A 43 15.40 -5.57 4.02
CA PHE A 43 16.20 -6.79 3.85
C PHE A 43 17.39 -6.81 4.81
N ASP A 44 17.58 -7.95 5.48
CA ASP A 44 18.81 -8.23 6.24
C ASP A 44 19.89 -8.76 5.30
N THR A 45 20.72 -7.85 4.82
CA THR A 45 21.83 -8.16 3.90
C THR A 45 23.06 -8.77 4.60
N THR A 46 23.05 -8.86 5.93
CA THR A 46 24.17 -9.45 6.69
C THR A 46 24.16 -10.97 6.63
N ARG A 47 22.99 -11.58 6.42
CA ARG A 47 22.78 -13.04 6.40
C ARG A 47 22.28 -13.57 5.06
N ASN A 48 21.81 -12.69 4.17
CA ASN A 48 21.14 -13.06 2.93
C ASN A 48 21.87 -12.43 1.74
N TYR A 49 22.20 -13.25 0.75
CA TYR A 49 23.00 -12.84 -0.42
C TYR A 49 22.21 -12.88 -1.73
N VAL A 50 21.06 -13.57 -1.73
CA VAL A 50 20.23 -13.77 -2.93
C VAL A 50 18.77 -13.96 -2.55
N ILE A 51 17.88 -13.39 -3.33
CA ILE A 51 16.44 -13.62 -3.24
C ILE A 51 16.10 -14.79 -4.16
N ASP A 52 15.63 -15.90 -3.57
CA ASP A 52 15.07 -17.03 -4.30
C ASP A 52 13.53 -16.98 -4.23
N PRO A 53 12.82 -16.66 -5.34
CA PRO A 53 11.37 -16.52 -5.31
C PRO A 53 10.62 -17.83 -5.01
N LYS A 54 11.30 -18.99 -5.03
CA LYS A 54 10.74 -20.29 -4.66
C LYS A 54 10.78 -20.56 -3.15
N LYS A 55 11.38 -19.69 -2.37
CA LYS A 55 11.54 -19.85 -0.92
C LYS A 55 10.80 -18.75 -0.14
N PRO A 56 10.30 -19.04 1.08
CA PRO A 56 9.78 -18.00 1.99
C PRO A 56 10.82 -16.90 2.24
N MET A 57 10.37 -15.68 2.35
CA MET A 57 11.24 -14.50 2.55
C MET A 57 11.07 -13.85 3.93
N ASP A 58 10.22 -14.41 4.79
CA ASP A 58 9.90 -13.78 6.08
C ASP A 58 11.17 -13.61 6.94
N ASP A 59 12.06 -14.61 6.97
CA ASP A 59 13.33 -14.58 7.72
C ASP A 59 14.42 -13.73 7.04
N MET A 60 14.16 -13.22 5.84
CA MET A 60 15.09 -12.36 5.11
C MET A 60 14.90 -10.88 5.42
N MET A 61 13.83 -10.53 6.12
CA MET A 61 13.48 -9.14 6.40
C MET A 61 13.48 -8.86 7.90
N ARG A 62 13.89 -7.65 8.26
CA ARG A 62 13.90 -7.14 9.62
C ARG A 62 12.84 -6.04 9.74
N GLU A 63 12.00 -6.13 10.80
CA GLU A 63 11.03 -5.08 11.12
C GLU A 63 11.72 -3.89 11.78
N ILE A 64 11.32 -2.68 11.36
CA ILE A 64 11.67 -1.40 11.98
C ILE A 64 10.35 -0.69 12.29
N ILE A 65 10.22 -0.23 13.52
CA ILE A 65 9.07 0.55 13.98
C ILE A 65 9.57 1.94 14.36
N ILE A 66 9.01 2.96 13.72
CA ILE A 66 9.30 4.37 14.04
C ILE A 66 8.23 4.94 14.97
N ASP A 67 8.49 6.11 15.51
CA ASP A 67 7.54 6.90 16.32
C ASP A 67 7.37 8.32 15.77
N GLU A 68 6.75 9.20 16.53
CA GLU A 68 6.52 10.59 16.10
C GLU A 68 7.81 11.44 16.08
N GLU A 69 8.84 11.04 16.85
CA GLU A 69 10.09 11.79 17.00
C GLU A 69 11.22 11.25 16.11
N THR A 70 11.21 9.93 15.86
CA THR A 70 12.29 9.23 15.15
C THR A 70 11.84 8.80 13.75
N PRO A 71 12.26 9.49 12.67
CA PRO A 71 11.89 9.11 11.30
C PRO A 71 12.59 7.84 10.82
N PHE A 72 12.01 7.17 9.82
CA PHE A 72 12.71 6.17 9.04
C PHE A 72 13.65 6.86 8.04
N VAL A 73 14.91 6.43 7.98
CA VAL A 73 15.89 6.94 7.02
C VAL A 73 15.97 5.99 5.84
N LEU A 74 15.50 6.43 4.68
CA LEU A 74 15.59 5.67 3.42
C LEU A 74 16.83 6.13 2.66
N HIS A 75 17.89 5.31 2.65
CA HIS A 75 19.13 5.64 1.99
C HIS A 75 19.06 5.53 0.46
N PRO A 76 19.95 6.21 -0.31
CA PRO A 76 20.03 6.07 -1.76
C PRO A 76 20.13 4.61 -2.20
N GLY A 77 19.27 4.20 -3.14
CA GLY A 77 19.23 2.82 -3.65
C GLY A 77 18.60 1.80 -2.70
N GLU A 78 18.18 2.19 -1.50
CA GLU A 78 17.55 1.28 -0.54
C GLU A 78 16.10 1.00 -0.94
N PHE A 79 15.71 -0.27 -0.70
CA PHE A 79 14.32 -0.74 -0.81
C PHE A 79 13.80 -1.11 0.57
N ALA A 80 12.58 -0.67 0.88
CA ALA A 80 11.89 -1.02 2.11
C ALA A 80 10.39 -1.26 1.83
N LEU A 81 9.79 -2.20 2.53
CA LEU A 81 8.35 -2.28 2.59
C LEU A 81 7.85 -1.36 3.72
N GLY A 82 6.98 -0.44 3.38
CA GLY A 82 6.24 0.40 4.31
C GLY A 82 4.78 0.00 4.36
N LEU A 83 3.96 0.78 5.05
CA LEU A 83 2.54 0.55 5.18
C LEU A 83 1.78 1.88 5.11
N ILE A 84 0.59 1.87 4.52
CA ILE A 84 -0.35 2.98 4.65
C ILE A 84 -1.00 2.94 6.04
N TYR A 85 -1.11 4.11 6.67
CA TYR A 85 -1.72 4.28 8.00
C TYR A 85 -3.21 3.92 8.01
N GLU A 86 -3.94 4.34 6.98
CA GLU A 86 -5.36 4.08 6.84
C GLU A 86 -5.60 2.64 6.36
N LYS A 87 -6.60 2.00 6.94
CA LYS A 87 -7.19 0.81 6.34
C LYS A 87 -8.10 1.23 5.21
N THR A 88 -7.85 0.73 4.01
CA THR A 88 -8.65 1.00 2.81
C THR A 88 -9.37 -0.25 2.35
N GLY A 89 -10.56 -0.09 1.76
CA GLY A 89 -11.32 -1.22 1.24
C GLY A 89 -12.30 -0.79 0.15
N VAL A 90 -12.65 -1.73 -0.70
CA VAL A 90 -13.62 -1.55 -1.79
C VAL A 90 -14.55 -2.75 -1.89
N SER A 91 -15.81 -2.49 -2.28
CA SER A 91 -16.78 -3.56 -2.58
C SER A 91 -16.45 -4.28 -3.89
N ALA A 92 -17.25 -5.30 -4.24
CA ALA A 92 -17.08 -6.05 -5.50
C ALA A 92 -17.31 -5.21 -6.78
N GLU A 93 -17.82 -3.97 -6.63
CA GLU A 93 -18.11 -3.07 -7.76
C GLU A 93 -17.01 -2.04 -8.02
N TYR A 94 -16.02 -1.93 -7.14
CA TYR A 94 -15.00 -0.89 -7.20
C TYR A 94 -13.60 -1.48 -7.15
N VAL A 95 -12.66 -0.74 -7.69
CA VAL A 95 -11.22 -0.94 -7.55
C VAL A 95 -10.58 0.34 -7.03
N GLY A 96 -9.58 0.21 -6.17
CA GLY A 96 -8.73 1.32 -5.75
C GLY A 96 -7.39 1.30 -6.50
N ARG A 97 -6.86 2.49 -6.80
CA ARG A 97 -5.53 2.67 -7.38
C ARG A 97 -4.71 3.58 -6.49
N LEU A 98 -3.67 2.99 -5.91
CA LEU A 98 -2.70 3.73 -5.11
C LEU A 98 -1.75 4.48 -6.05
N GLU A 99 -1.62 5.79 -5.84
CA GLU A 99 -0.73 6.65 -6.60
C GLU A 99 0.16 7.45 -5.64
N GLY A 100 1.39 7.75 -6.07
CA GLY A 100 2.29 8.59 -5.31
C GLY A 100 1.87 10.06 -5.35
N LYS A 101 2.18 10.80 -4.29
CA LYS A 101 2.06 12.27 -4.32
C LYS A 101 3.24 12.87 -5.10
N SER A 102 2.95 13.83 -5.98
CA SER A 102 3.98 14.46 -6.82
C SER A 102 5.12 15.11 -6.02
N SER A 103 4.83 15.65 -4.83
CA SER A 103 5.86 16.20 -3.93
C SER A 103 6.80 15.13 -3.38
N VAL A 104 6.31 13.92 -3.15
CA VAL A 104 7.12 12.76 -2.71
C VAL A 104 7.96 12.25 -3.87
N GLY A 105 7.36 12.09 -5.05
CA GLY A 105 8.10 11.69 -6.25
C GLY A 105 9.21 12.67 -6.64
N ARG A 106 9.02 13.98 -6.42
CA ARG A 106 10.05 15.00 -6.68
C ARG A 106 11.25 14.95 -5.73
N MET A 107 11.14 14.29 -4.59
CA MET A 107 12.27 13.96 -3.72
C MET A 107 13.01 12.70 -4.17
N GLY A 108 12.47 11.96 -5.14
CA GLY A 108 13.05 10.69 -5.61
C GLY A 108 12.56 9.47 -4.83
N VAL A 109 11.40 9.53 -4.17
CA VAL A 109 10.78 8.37 -3.53
C VAL A 109 9.74 7.76 -4.45
N LEU A 110 9.95 6.49 -4.84
CA LEU A 110 8.91 5.63 -5.37
C LEU A 110 8.16 5.03 -4.18
N ILE A 111 6.84 4.96 -4.25
CA ILE A 111 6.01 4.41 -3.16
C ILE A 111 5.44 3.03 -3.47
N HIS A 112 5.39 2.67 -4.74
CA HIS A 112 5.15 1.31 -5.22
C HIS A 112 5.98 1.08 -6.49
N VAL A 113 6.51 -0.14 -6.61
CA VAL A 113 7.29 -0.52 -7.80
C VAL A 113 6.34 -1.05 -8.88
N THR A 114 5.38 -1.90 -8.52
CA THR A 114 4.43 -2.51 -9.45
C THR A 114 3.01 -2.67 -8.93
N ALA A 115 2.78 -2.69 -7.62
CA ALA A 115 1.53 -3.19 -7.04
C ALA A 115 0.69 -2.08 -6.39
N GLY A 116 0.17 -1.17 -7.22
CA GLY A 116 -0.73 -0.09 -6.77
C GLY A 116 -2.23 -0.42 -6.78
N PHE A 117 -2.62 -1.69 -6.93
CA PHE A 117 -4.00 -2.09 -7.16
C PHE A 117 -4.66 -2.62 -5.87
N LEU A 118 -5.75 -2.02 -5.44
CA LEU A 118 -6.62 -2.54 -4.40
C LEU A 118 -7.78 -3.29 -5.08
N ASP A 119 -7.69 -4.61 -5.07
CA ASP A 119 -8.64 -5.48 -5.76
C ASP A 119 -10.06 -5.40 -5.18
N PRO A 120 -11.10 -5.60 -6.02
CA PRO A 120 -12.50 -5.65 -5.60
C PRO A 120 -12.73 -6.66 -4.47
N GLY A 121 -13.46 -6.22 -3.44
CA GLY A 121 -13.78 -7.02 -2.25
C GLY A 121 -12.66 -7.08 -1.20
N ASN A 122 -11.50 -6.49 -1.43
CA ASN A 122 -10.41 -6.46 -0.47
C ASN A 122 -10.53 -5.28 0.51
N SER A 123 -10.02 -5.47 1.72
CA SER A 123 -9.91 -4.42 2.73
C SER A 123 -8.69 -4.66 3.60
N LEU A 124 -7.67 -3.79 3.49
CA LEU A 124 -6.37 -3.96 4.14
C LEU A 124 -5.69 -2.61 4.39
N LYS A 125 -4.60 -2.62 5.13
CA LYS A 125 -3.58 -1.56 5.05
C LYS A 125 -2.64 -1.90 3.90
N MET A 126 -2.58 -1.08 2.87
CA MET A 126 -1.74 -1.36 1.70
C MET A 126 -0.27 -1.28 2.05
N THR A 127 0.48 -2.29 1.63
CA THR A 127 1.94 -2.29 1.71
C THR A 127 2.51 -1.37 0.62
N LEU A 128 3.45 -0.53 1.00
CA LEU A 128 4.23 0.32 0.10
C LEU A 128 5.56 -0.37 -0.23
N GLU A 129 5.97 -0.29 -1.49
CA GLU A 129 7.26 -0.74 -1.99
C GLU A 129 8.15 0.49 -2.17
N LEU A 130 8.71 0.99 -1.04
CA LEU A 130 9.45 2.24 -1.00
C LEU A 130 10.86 2.06 -1.60
N HIS A 131 11.24 2.97 -2.49
CA HIS A 131 12.58 3.00 -3.05
C HIS A 131 13.08 4.43 -3.22
N ASN A 132 14.31 4.72 -2.77
CA ASN A 132 14.96 6.01 -2.94
C ASN A 132 15.87 5.99 -4.17
N VAL A 133 15.42 6.65 -5.23
CA VAL A 133 16.23 6.81 -6.47
C VAL A 133 17.04 8.09 -6.50
N SER A 134 17.00 8.90 -5.42
CA SER A 134 17.82 10.11 -5.29
C SER A 134 19.23 9.79 -4.77
N ASN A 135 20.08 10.81 -4.71
CA ASN A 135 21.47 10.68 -4.22
C ASN A 135 21.62 11.03 -2.74
N LEU A 136 20.54 11.40 -2.05
CA LEU A 136 20.55 11.80 -0.65
C LEU A 136 19.63 10.89 0.17
N PRO A 137 19.99 10.60 1.44
CA PRO A 137 19.06 9.96 2.37
C PRO A 137 17.79 10.81 2.56
N ILE A 138 16.63 10.17 2.61
CA ILE A 138 15.33 10.82 2.79
C ILE A 138 14.73 10.38 4.12
N LEU A 139 14.27 11.36 4.90
CA LEU A 139 13.59 11.12 6.17
C LEU A 139 12.10 10.93 5.92
N LEU A 140 11.56 9.79 6.33
CA LEU A 140 10.14 9.46 6.24
C LEU A 140 9.54 9.47 7.64
N TYR A 141 8.56 10.35 7.86
CA TYR A 141 7.94 10.56 9.16
C TYR A 141 6.61 9.82 9.27
N TYR A 142 6.29 9.35 10.47
CA TYR A 142 4.97 8.79 10.77
C TYR A 142 3.87 9.79 10.45
N LYS A 143 2.80 9.34 9.82
CA LYS A 143 1.65 10.14 9.35
C LYS A 143 1.98 11.25 8.35
N MET A 144 3.17 11.27 7.72
CA MET A 144 3.36 12.17 6.59
C MET A 144 2.45 11.78 5.42
N PRO A 145 1.89 12.74 4.66
CA PRO A 145 1.19 12.42 3.41
C PRO A 145 2.16 11.79 2.41
N ILE A 146 1.90 10.54 2.00
CA ILE A 146 2.83 9.81 1.14
C ILE A 146 2.20 9.38 -0.18
N ALA A 147 0.91 9.09 -0.16
CA ALA A 147 0.16 8.53 -1.27
C ALA A 147 -1.20 9.20 -1.41
N GLN A 148 -1.90 8.84 -2.46
CA GLN A 148 -3.33 9.09 -2.66
C GLN A 148 -3.97 7.85 -3.28
N MET A 149 -5.25 7.63 -3.03
CA MET A 149 -5.99 6.54 -3.64
C MET A 149 -7.12 7.10 -4.49
N ALA A 150 -7.07 6.80 -5.79
CA ALA A 150 -8.18 7.00 -6.70
C ALA A 150 -9.06 5.74 -6.71
N PHE A 151 -10.36 5.92 -7.01
CA PHE A 151 -11.31 4.81 -7.07
C PHE A 151 -11.99 4.80 -8.43
N GLU A 152 -12.20 3.59 -8.95
CA GLU A 152 -12.88 3.38 -10.22
C GLU A 152 -14.03 2.41 -10.04
N LYS A 153 -15.19 2.76 -10.59
CA LYS A 153 -16.30 1.82 -10.68
C LYS A 153 -16.06 0.86 -11.82
N MET A 154 -16.22 -0.44 -11.55
CA MET A 154 -16.12 -1.49 -12.55
C MET A 154 -17.34 -1.50 -13.49
N SER A 155 -17.23 -2.10 -14.66
CA SER A 155 -18.32 -2.25 -15.63
C SER A 155 -19.46 -3.13 -15.12
N SER A 156 -19.14 -4.07 -14.24
CA SER A 156 -20.05 -4.93 -13.47
C SER A 156 -19.37 -5.37 -12.18
N PRO A 157 -20.11 -5.84 -11.16
CA PRO A 157 -19.51 -6.50 -10.00
C PRO A 157 -18.67 -7.70 -10.44
N CYS A 158 -17.54 -7.95 -9.75
CA CYS A 158 -16.74 -9.13 -10.03
C CYS A 158 -17.42 -10.40 -9.48
N ASP A 159 -17.27 -11.50 -10.19
CA ASP A 159 -17.83 -12.79 -9.75
C ASP A 159 -17.05 -13.41 -8.58
N HIS A 160 -15.76 -13.09 -8.47
CA HIS A 160 -14.85 -13.64 -7.46
C HIS A 160 -14.08 -12.52 -6.74
N PRO A 161 -14.68 -11.92 -5.68
CA PRO A 161 -14.01 -10.89 -4.88
C PRO A 161 -12.74 -11.43 -4.20
N TYR A 162 -11.69 -10.60 -4.18
CA TYR A 162 -10.35 -10.98 -3.69
C TYR A 162 -10.34 -11.56 -2.27
N SER A 163 -11.13 -11.00 -1.35
CA SER A 163 -11.16 -11.43 0.05
C SER A 163 -12.06 -12.63 0.34
N SER A 164 -12.99 -12.97 -0.55
CA SER A 164 -14.02 -14.00 -0.31
C SER A 164 -13.80 -15.28 -1.11
N ASP A 165 -12.98 -15.27 -2.16
CA ASP A 165 -12.73 -16.45 -2.99
C ASP A 165 -11.36 -17.07 -2.70
N ALA A 166 -11.35 -18.11 -1.85
CA ALA A 166 -10.15 -18.86 -1.53
C ALA A 166 -9.50 -19.54 -2.77
N LYS A 167 -10.26 -19.74 -3.87
CA LYS A 167 -9.74 -20.32 -5.10
C LYS A 167 -8.77 -19.41 -5.84
N LEU A 168 -8.86 -18.09 -5.62
CA LEU A 168 -7.94 -17.12 -6.24
C LEU A 168 -6.53 -17.18 -5.64
N GLY A 169 -6.33 -17.85 -4.51
CA GLY A 169 -5.04 -17.87 -3.82
C GLY A 169 -4.58 -16.48 -3.36
N SER A 170 -5.53 -15.65 -2.93
CA SER A 170 -5.30 -14.28 -2.44
C SER A 170 -4.29 -14.28 -1.28
N LYS A 171 -3.05 -13.79 -1.54
CA LYS A 171 -1.93 -13.94 -0.61
C LYS A 171 -1.90 -12.87 0.47
N TYR A 172 -2.50 -11.71 0.21
CA TYR A 172 -2.39 -10.49 1.04
C TYR A 172 -3.75 -9.96 1.50
N ALA A 173 -4.81 -10.77 1.35
CA ALA A 173 -6.16 -10.36 1.74
C ALA A 173 -6.21 -10.02 3.24
N GLY A 174 -6.71 -8.82 3.56
CA GLY A 174 -6.90 -8.36 4.94
C GLY A 174 -5.62 -8.03 5.70
N ASP A 175 -4.48 -7.87 5.04
CA ASP A 175 -3.21 -7.56 5.73
C ASP A 175 -3.31 -6.22 6.49
N MET A 176 -2.79 -6.21 7.72
CA MET A 176 -2.76 -5.06 8.62
C MET A 176 -1.35 -4.67 9.04
N LYS A 177 -0.33 -5.40 8.55
CA LYS A 177 1.11 -5.17 8.74
C LYS A 177 1.83 -5.40 7.43
N PRO A 178 2.98 -4.78 7.19
CA PRO A 178 3.79 -5.09 6.02
C PRO A 178 4.21 -6.56 6.08
N ARG A 179 4.13 -7.23 4.94
CA ARG A 179 4.45 -8.66 4.82
C ARG A 179 5.47 -8.87 3.71
N ALA A 180 6.45 -9.73 3.95
CA ALA A 180 7.38 -10.18 2.93
C ALA A 180 6.66 -10.88 1.76
N SER A 181 7.32 -10.93 0.60
CA SER A 181 6.75 -11.54 -0.59
C SER A 181 6.33 -13.00 -0.35
N GLN A 182 5.11 -13.32 -0.77
CA GLN A 182 4.54 -14.67 -0.75
C GLN A 182 4.63 -15.34 -2.14
N MET A 183 5.57 -14.92 -2.98
CA MET A 183 5.73 -15.42 -4.35
C MET A 183 5.97 -16.94 -4.40
N TRP A 184 6.67 -17.49 -3.41
CA TRP A 184 6.96 -18.92 -3.29
C TRP A 184 5.72 -19.82 -3.33
N LYS A 185 4.56 -19.33 -2.89
CA LYS A 185 3.29 -20.06 -2.94
C LYS A 185 2.83 -20.40 -4.37
N ASN A 186 3.35 -19.71 -5.39
CA ASN A 186 3.05 -20.02 -6.78
C ASN A 186 3.80 -21.26 -7.31
N PHE A 187 4.72 -21.80 -6.53
CA PHE A 187 5.55 -22.95 -6.90
C PHE A 187 5.21 -24.22 -6.09
N LEU A 188 4.13 -24.18 -5.29
CA LEU A 188 3.60 -25.31 -4.52
C LEU A 188 2.73 -26.23 -5.36
#